data_162f57af4fee779d742a0167a451c8cc
#
_entry.id   162f57af4fee779d742a0167a451c8cc
#
_cell.length_a   1.000
_cell.length_b   1.000
_cell.length_c   1.000
_cell.angle_alpha   90.00
_cell.angle_beta   90.00
_cell.angle_gamma   90.00
#
_symmetry.space_group_name_H-M   'P 1'
#
loop_
_entity.id
_entity.type
_entity.pdbx_description
1 polymer ?
#
loop_
_entity_poly.entity_id
_entity_poly.type
_entity_poly.pdbx_seq_one_letter_code
_entity_poly.pdbx_strand_id
1 'polypeptide(L)'
;MRRRTSRPFRARAAVVLVLAGLCLTGCSQAQALAPVGGDRLAAVRFGTLDALVEAEVEVRSAPTCEQKPDDTVSCTGTASDGREISAISRGTSADIEVVVGGETVYSGSLTDLLDRAAGEAG
;
A
#
# COMPACT_ATOMS: atom_id res chain seq x y z
N MET A 1 42.32 -30.15 47.30
CA MET A 1 42.33 -28.80 46.68
C MET A 1 41.45 -28.82 45.44
N ARG A 2 40.26 -28.30 45.52
CA ARG A 2 39.31 -28.19 44.41
C ARG A 2 39.27 -26.74 43.92
N ARG A 3 39.83 -26.47 42.74
CA ARG A 3 39.63 -25.21 42.07
C ARG A 3 38.28 -25.19 41.39
N ARG A 4 37.36 -24.41 41.94
CA ARG A 4 36.08 -24.08 41.26
C ARG A 4 36.37 -23.06 40.16
N THR A 5 36.26 -23.51 38.92
CA THR A 5 36.22 -22.62 37.74
C THR A 5 34.79 -22.13 37.56
N SER A 6 34.48 -20.99 38.15
CA SER A 6 33.26 -20.28 37.90
C SER A 6 33.52 -19.23 36.82
N ARG A 7 33.22 -19.54 35.57
CA ARG A 7 33.04 -18.55 34.48
C ARG A 7 32.45 -19.19 33.23
N PRO A 8 31.12 -19.23 33.09
CA PRO A 8 30.56 -18.99 31.75
C PRO A 8 29.35 -18.05 31.72
N PHE A 9 28.90 -17.52 32.87
CA PHE A 9 27.63 -16.76 32.87
C PHE A 9 27.74 -15.35 32.27
N ARG A 10 28.90 -14.72 32.32
CA ARG A 10 29.08 -13.36 31.80
C ARG A 10 29.21 -13.30 30.28
N ALA A 11 29.68 -14.35 29.64
CA ALA A 11 29.83 -14.40 28.18
C ALA A 11 28.47 -14.60 27.46
N ARG A 12 27.53 -15.31 28.11
CA ARG A 12 26.19 -15.54 27.53
C ARG A 12 25.30 -14.31 27.57
N ALA A 13 25.42 -13.48 28.62
CA ALA A 13 24.67 -12.24 28.74
C ALA A 13 25.09 -11.18 27.69
N ALA A 14 26.39 -11.10 27.38
CA ALA A 14 26.90 -10.18 26.37
C ALA A 14 26.45 -10.55 24.95
N VAL A 15 26.39 -11.85 24.63
CA VAL A 15 25.92 -12.32 23.30
C VAL A 15 24.42 -12.08 23.11
N VAL A 16 23.62 -12.26 24.15
CA VAL A 16 22.17 -12.00 24.09
C VAL A 16 21.86 -10.52 23.91
N LEU A 17 22.62 -9.62 24.56
CA LEU A 17 22.47 -8.17 24.43
C LEU A 17 22.87 -7.67 23.02
N VAL A 18 23.87 -8.25 22.39
CA VAL A 18 24.31 -7.91 21.03
C VAL A 18 23.28 -8.37 19.99
N LEU A 19 22.68 -9.55 20.18
CA LEU A 19 21.61 -10.06 19.31
C LEU A 19 20.32 -9.25 19.43
N ALA A 20 19.98 -8.77 20.62
CA ALA A 20 18.81 -7.91 20.82
C ALA A 20 18.98 -6.51 20.19
N GLY A 21 20.21 -5.98 20.16
CA GLY A 21 20.51 -4.70 19.52
C GLY A 21 20.41 -4.71 17.99
N LEU A 22 20.63 -5.84 17.34
CA LEU A 22 20.59 -5.99 15.89
C LEU A 22 19.14 -6.06 15.34
N CYS A 23 18.16 -6.39 16.16
CA CYS A 23 16.75 -6.46 15.74
C CYS A 23 16.05 -5.08 15.66
N LEU A 24 16.60 -4.03 16.31
CA LEU A 24 15.98 -2.70 16.38
C LEU A 24 16.35 -1.79 15.19
N THR A 25 17.33 -2.15 14.38
CA THR A 25 17.76 -1.32 13.23
C THR A 25 17.06 -1.68 11.91
N GLY A 26 16.27 -2.76 11.86
CA GLY A 26 15.64 -3.24 10.63
C GLY A 26 14.44 -2.42 10.15
N CYS A 27 13.72 -1.73 11.04
CA CYS A 27 12.50 -1.02 10.67
C CYS A 27 12.72 0.36 10.04
N SER A 28 13.86 1.02 10.27
CA SER A 28 14.13 2.33 9.68
C SER A 28 14.67 2.29 8.26
N GLN A 29 15.22 1.16 7.83
CA GLN A 29 15.75 0.99 6.46
C GLN A 29 14.64 0.69 5.43
N ALA A 30 13.52 0.12 5.84
CA ALA A 30 12.39 -0.14 4.95
C ALA A 30 11.72 1.16 4.45
N GLN A 31 11.78 2.25 5.22
CA GLN A 31 11.26 3.55 4.81
C GLN A 31 12.17 4.27 3.82
N ALA A 32 13.49 3.99 3.83
CA ALA A 32 14.43 4.58 2.89
C ALA A 32 14.38 3.93 1.49
N LEU A 33 13.73 2.79 1.34
CA LEU A 33 13.56 2.05 0.10
C LEU A 33 12.20 2.30 -0.57
N ALA A 34 11.37 3.20 -0.04
CA ALA A 34 10.13 3.60 -0.69
C ALA A 34 10.47 4.23 -2.06
N PRO A 35 10.13 3.58 -3.19
CA PRO A 35 10.48 4.11 -4.50
C PRO A 35 9.75 5.44 -4.69
N VAL A 36 10.50 6.46 -5.04
CA VAL A 36 9.97 7.75 -5.46
C VAL A 36 9.05 7.48 -6.66
N GLY A 37 7.74 7.68 -6.50
CA GLY A 37 6.72 7.45 -7.52
C GLY A 37 5.83 6.22 -7.35
N GLY A 38 6.23 5.21 -6.54
CA GLY A 38 5.40 4.04 -6.25
C GLY A 38 4.16 4.36 -5.45
N ASP A 39 4.21 5.35 -4.59
CA ASP A 39 3.11 5.75 -3.70
C ASP A 39 1.88 6.25 -4.47
N ARG A 40 2.08 7.03 -5.55
CA ARG A 40 0.97 7.55 -6.34
C ARG A 40 0.23 6.46 -7.11
N LEU A 41 0.95 5.55 -7.77
CA LEU A 41 0.36 4.43 -8.48
C LEU A 41 -0.42 3.53 -7.51
N ALA A 42 0.17 3.25 -6.35
CA ALA A 42 -0.48 2.49 -5.29
C ALA A 42 -1.73 3.20 -4.76
N ALA A 43 -1.65 4.51 -4.47
CA ALA A 43 -2.77 5.30 -3.99
C ALA A 43 -3.95 5.30 -4.98
N VAL A 44 -3.69 5.52 -6.27
CA VAL A 44 -4.74 5.48 -7.31
C VAL A 44 -5.34 4.09 -7.43
N ARG A 45 -4.54 3.03 -7.36
CA ARG A 45 -5.03 1.65 -7.38
C ARG A 45 -5.94 1.34 -6.20
N PHE A 46 -5.52 1.70 -4.98
CA PHE A 46 -6.33 1.50 -3.79
C PHE A 46 -7.60 2.34 -3.83
N GLY A 47 -7.51 3.62 -4.18
CA GLY A 47 -8.69 4.47 -4.36
C GLY A 47 -9.67 3.92 -5.40
N THR A 48 -9.17 3.34 -6.49
CA THR A 48 -10.03 2.66 -7.46
C THR A 48 -10.79 1.50 -6.82
N LEU A 49 -10.11 0.66 -6.02
CA LEU A 49 -10.75 -0.46 -5.33
C LEU A 49 -11.78 0.01 -4.29
N ASP A 50 -11.45 1.05 -3.53
CA ASP A 50 -12.36 1.63 -2.53
C ASP A 50 -13.62 2.22 -3.19
N ALA A 51 -13.47 2.93 -4.31
CA ALA A 51 -14.61 3.44 -5.08
C ALA A 51 -15.51 2.30 -5.61
N LEU A 52 -14.93 1.18 -6.03
CA LEU A 52 -15.70 0.01 -6.46
C LEU A 52 -16.45 -0.65 -5.30
N VAL A 53 -15.86 -0.69 -4.11
CA VAL A 53 -16.50 -1.19 -2.89
C VAL A 53 -17.67 -0.28 -2.49
N GLU A 54 -17.47 1.04 -2.45
CA GLU A 54 -18.54 2.01 -2.16
C GLU A 54 -19.70 1.92 -3.17
N ALA A 55 -19.37 1.63 -4.44
CA ALA A 55 -20.38 1.46 -5.51
C ALA A 55 -20.97 0.02 -5.59
N GLU A 56 -20.61 -0.86 -4.65
CA GLU A 56 -21.04 -2.26 -4.60
C GLU A 56 -20.78 -3.03 -5.90
N VAL A 57 -19.66 -2.72 -6.58
CA VAL A 57 -19.22 -3.38 -7.81
C VAL A 57 -18.36 -4.58 -7.49
N GLU A 58 -18.83 -5.77 -7.81
CA GLU A 58 -18.04 -6.99 -7.71
C GLU A 58 -16.97 -7.05 -8.82
N VAL A 59 -15.73 -7.38 -8.44
CA VAL A 59 -14.56 -7.39 -9.34
C VAL A 59 -14.19 -8.80 -9.72
N ARG A 60 -14.11 -9.08 -11.03
CA ARG A 60 -13.57 -10.32 -11.58
C ARG A 60 -12.05 -10.25 -11.76
N SER A 61 -11.57 -9.17 -12.37
CA SER A 61 -10.15 -8.90 -12.53
C SER A 61 -9.79 -7.58 -11.87
N ALA A 62 -8.93 -7.65 -10.86
CA ALA A 62 -8.50 -6.46 -10.13
C ALA A 62 -7.84 -5.44 -11.07
N PRO A 63 -8.07 -4.13 -10.86
CA PRO A 63 -7.46 -3.10 -11.67
C PRO A 63 -5.94 -3.18 -11.69
N THR A 64 -5.38 -3.18 -12.88
CA THR A 64 -3.94 -3.03 -13.15
C THR A 64 -3.70 -1.59 -13.55
N CYS A 65 -2.74 -0.93 -12.91
CA CYS A 65 -2.47 0.49 -13.09
C CYS A 65 -1.10 0.72 -13.74
N GLU A 66 -1.03 1.75 -14.58
CA GLU A 66 0.18 2.23 -15.23
C GLU A 66 0.32 3.74 -14.97
N GLN A 67 1.55 4.17 -14.67
CA GLN A 67 1.89 5.58 -14.53
C GLN A 67 2.64 6.05 -15.79
N LYS A 68 2.18 7.16 -16.35
CA LYS A 68 2.79 7.82 -17.50
C LYS A 68 3.85 8.83 -17.05
N PRO A 69 4.75 9.28 -17.97
CA PRO A 69 5.77 10.29 -17.65
C PRO A 69 5.24 11.64 -17.17
N ASP A 70 3.98 11.96 -17.47
CA ASP A 70 3.27 13.16 -17.01
C ASP A 70 2.56 12.99 -15.65
N ASP A 71 2.92 11.94 -14.90
CA ASP A 71 2.32 11.54 -13.64
C ASP A 71 0.83 11.13 -13.71
N THR A 72 0.27 11.00 -14.89
CA THR A 72 -1.06 10.43 -15.07
C THR A 72 -1.02 8.93 -14.75
N VAL A 73 -1.91 8.50 -13.86
CA VAL A 73 -2.11 7.07 -13.56
C VAL A 73 -3.44 6.64 -14.15
N SER A 74 -3.43 5.57 -14.92
CA SER A 74 -4.62 4.92 -15.47
C SER A 74 -4.68 3.46 -15.04
N CYS A 75 -5.87 3.02 -14.65
CA CYS A 75 -6.13 1.65 -14.21
C CYS A 75 -7.23 1.03 -15.08
N THR A 76 -7.09 -0.26 -15.37
CA THR A 76 -8.10 -1.04 -16.10
C THR A 76 -8.33 -2.39 -15.42
N GLY A 77 -9.59 -2.82 -15.37
CA GLY A 77 -10.02 -4.08 -14.80
C GLY A 77 -11.33 -4.53 -15.39
N THR A 78 -11.94 -5.56 -14.79
CA THR A 78 -13.22 -6.11 -15.23
C THR A 78 -14.10 -6.45 -14.05
N ALA A 79 -15.34 -6.00 -14.09
CA ALA A 79 -16.38 -6.37 -13.12
C ALA A 79 -16.88 -7.81 -13.33
N SER A 80 -17.51 -8.40 -12.33
CA SER A 80 -18.01 -9.78 -12.39
C SER A 80 -19.06 -10.00 -13.48
N ASP A 81 -19.83 -8.95 -13.80
CA ASP A 81 -20.81 -8.94 -14.89
C ASP A 81 -20.22 -8.70 -16.29
N GLY A 82 -18.89 -8.55 -16.39
CA GLY A 82 -18.16 -8.35 -17.65
C GLY A 82 -17.98 -6.90 -18.07
N ARG A 83 -18.54 -5.92 -17.32
CA ARG A 83 -18.31 -4.49 -17.60
C ARG A 83 -16.82 -4.14 -17.39
N GLU A 84 -16.32 -3.24 -18.23
CA GLU A 84 -14.97 -2.71 -18.07
C GLU A 84 -14.93 -1.73 -16.88
N ILE A 85 -13.90 -1.87 -16.08
CA ILE A 85 -13.53 -0.91 -15.04
C ILE A 85 -12.38 -0.07 -15.55
N SER A 86 -12.50 1.24 -15.48
CA SER A 86 -11.41 2.18 -15.77
C SER A 86 -11.33 3.25 -14.69
N ALA A 87 -10.11 3.64 -14.36
CA ALA A 87 -9.88 4.77 -13.47
C ALA A 87 -8.75 5.63 -14.02
N ILE A 88 -8.83 6.93 -13.78
CA ILE A 88 -7.81 7.89 -14.20
C ILE A 88 -7.60 8.96 -13.13
N SER A 89 -6.34 9.24 -12.84
CA SER A 89 -5.90 10.40 -12.06
C SER A 89 -4.84 11.14 -12.85
N ARG A 90 -5.13 12.37 -13.28
CA ARG A 90 -4.32 13.12 -14.25
C ARG A 90 -3.23 13.93 -13.58
N GLY A 91 -2.00 13.79 -14.08
CA GLY A 91 -0.86 14.58 -13.65
C GLY A 91 -0.66 14.52 -12.13
N THR A 92 -0.40 15.65 -11.52
CA THR A 92 -0.27 15.80 -10.06
C THR A 92 -1.59 16.10 -9.34
N SER A 93 -2.75 15.98 -10.05
CA SER A 93 -4.06 16.19 -9.44
C SER A 93 -4.31 15.22 -8.29
N ALA A 94 -4.96 15.72 -7.24
CA ALA A 94 -5.44 14.88 -6.16
C ALA A 94 -6.77 14.18 -6.50
N ASP A 95 -7.33 14.40 -7.69
CA ASP A 95 -8.62 13.85 -8.09
C ASP A 95 -8.47 12.53 -8.84
N ILE A 96 -9.49 11.70 -8.70
CA ILE A 96 -9.66 10.43 -9.41
C ILE A 96 -11.06 10.34 -9.99
N GLU A 97 -11.17 9.76 -11.17
CA GLU A 97 -12.43 9.38 -11.80
C GLU A 97 -12.44 7.87 -12.03
N VAL A 98 -13.50 7.21 -11.58
CA VAL A 98 -13.69 5.76 -11.74
C VAL A 98 -14.98 5.51 -12.51
N VAL A 99 -14.88 4.72 -13.58
CA VAL A 99 -15.94 4.42 -14.53
C VAL A 99 -16.12 2.90 -14.64
N VAL A 100 -17.35 2.44 -14.63
CA VAL A 100 -17.70 1.02 -14.81
C VAL A 100 -18.76 0.89 -15.91
N GLY A 101 -18.41 0.21 -17.00
CA GLY A 101 -19.31 0.03 -18.13
C GLY A 101 -19.79 1.34 -18.76
N GLY A 102 -18.97 2.39 -18.73
CA GLY A 102 -19.30 3.72 -19.22
C GLY A 102 -20.04 4.62 -18.23
N GLU A 103 -20.38 4.14 -17.04
CA GLU A 103 -21.00 4.94 -15.97
C GLU A 103 -19.94 5.37 -14.96
N THR A 104 -19.90 6.68 -14.64
CA THR A 104 -19.02 7.20 -13.59
C THR A 104 -19.58 6.81 -12.22
N VAL A 105 -18.87 5.95 -11.51
CA VAL A 105 -19.23 5.51 -10.15
C VAL A 105 -18.58 6.36 -9.07
N TYR A 106 -17.47 7.00 -9.37
CA TYR A 106 -16.82 7.97 -8.48
C TYR A 106 -16.10 9.05 -9.28
N SER A 107 -16.19 10.29 -8.83
CA SER A 107 -15.40 11.42 -9.32
C SER A 107 -15.16 12.41 -8.19
N GLY A 108 -13.93 12.63 -7.80
CA GLY A 108 -13.57 13.53 -6.72
C GLY A 108 -12.19 13.30 -6.15
N SER A 109 -11.97 13.78 -4.91
CA SER A 109 -10.69 13.71 -4.23
C SER A 109 -10.29 12.27 -3.90
N LEU A 110 -9.10 11.89 -4.35
CA LEU A 110 -8.48 10.60 -3.99
C LEU A 110 -8.17 10.51 -2.49
N THR A 111 -7.71 11.61 -1.89
CA THR A 111 -7.40 11.67 -0.46
C THR A 111 -8.65 11.43 0.38
N ASP A 112 -9.74 12.13 0.06
CA ASP A 112 -11.00 11.97 0.81
C ASP A 112 -11.57 10.55 0.68
N LEU A 113 -11.41 9.92 -0.48
CA LEU A 113 -11.81 8.53 -0.71
C LEU A 113 -11.02 7.56 0.17
N LEU A 114 -9.69 7.69 0.18
CA LEU A 114 -8.80 6.85 0.98
C LEU A 114 -9.02 7.05 2.49
N ASP A 115 -9.27 8.29 2.93
CA ASP A 115 -9.53 8.60 4.33
C ASP A 115 -10.85 8.00 4.82
N ARG A 116 -11.89 7.99 3.98
CA ARG A 116 -13.17 7.31 4.31
C ARG A 116 -12.96 5.80 4.45
N ALA A 117 -12.28 5.17 3.49
CA ALA A 117 -12.02 3.74 3.53
C ALA A 117 -11.18 3.34 4.76
N ALA A 118 -10.19 4.16 5.15
CA ALA A 118 -9.40 3.95 6.36
C ALA A 118 -10.26 4.08 7.65
N GLY A 119 -11.21 5.01 7.67
CA GLY A 119 -12.13 5.20 8.79
C GLY A 119 -13.13 4.05 8.95
N GLU A 120 -13.56 3.41 7.87
CA GLU A 120 -14.47 2.26 7.89
C GLU A 120 -13.79 0.95 8.31
N ALA A 121 -12.47 0.85 8.12
CA ALA A 121 -11.67 -0.32 8.49
C ALA A 121 -11.27 -0.34 9.97
N GLY A 122 -11.53 0.73 10.71
CA GLY A 122 -11.14 0.92 12.12
C GLY A 122 -12.19 0.49 13.13
#